data_4b3416bdda6d2a428e07bd42782e3ff2
#
_entry.id   4b3416bdda6d2a428e07bd42782e3ff2
#
_cell.length_a   1.000
_cell.length_b   1.000
_cell.length_c   1.000
_cell.angle_alpha   90.00
_cell.angle_beta   90.00
_cell.angle_gamma   90.00
#
_symmetry.space_group_name_H-M   'P 1'
#
loop_
_entity.id
_entity.type
_entity.pdbx_description
1 polymer ?
#
loop_
_entity_poly.entity_id
_entity_poly.type
_entity_poly.pdbx_seq_one_letter_code
_entity_poly.pdbx_strand_id
1 'polypeptide(L)'
;MNKKGKQTAKSPLPLGGDGGGVVARLDKWLWAARIFKTRSIAADACKNGRVTMNGVSVKPSRPVKVGETVHVKKPPVTYSFKILKCIEQRVGAKLLPEIYENVTDPKQYELLEMSRISGFVDRARGTGRPTKKDRRAMEAFTAPVFFDDDDWEDE
;
A
#
# COMPACT_ATOMS: atom_id res chain seq x y z
N MET A 1 24.90 -39.28 -11.45
CA MET A 1 23.86 -38.44 -10.83
C MET A 1 24.29 -36.98 -10.89
N ASN A 2 23.75 -36.25 -11.83
CA ASN A 2 24.10 -34.84 -12.02
C ASN A 2 23.28 -33.99 -11.07
N LYS A 3 23.86 -33.61 -9.97
CA LYS A 3 23.39 -32.47 -9.21
C LYS A 3 23.68 -31.21 -10.02
N LYS A 4 22.72 -30.80 -10.82
CA LYS A 4 22.75 -29.45 -11.40
C LYS A 4 22.67 -28.48 -10.22
N GLY A 5 23.84 -27.97 -9.81
CA GLY A 5 23.87 -26.85 -8.92
C GLY A 5 23.07 -25.73 -9.56
N LYS A 6 22.02 -25.30 -8.86
CA LYS A 6 21.39 -24.03 -9.17
C LYS A 6 22.45 -22.96 -9.01
N GLN A 7 23.07 -22.61 -10.09
CA GLN A 7 23.77 -21.35 -10.16
C GLN A 7 22.71 -20.27 -10.02
N THR A 8 22.57 -19.76 -8.82
CA THR A 8 21.94 -18.47 -8.63
C THR A 8 22.86 -17.51 -9.38
N ALA A 9 22.43 -17.15 -10.57
CA ALA A 9 23.06 -16.07 -11.29
C ALA A 9 22.97 -14.84 -10.41
N LYS A 10 24.05 -14.56 -9.68
CA LYS A 10 24.29 -13.24 -9.14
C LYS A 10 24.35 -12.32 -10.35
N SER A 11 23.27 -11.64 -10.59
CA SER A 11 23.29 -10.54 -11.55
C SER A 11 24.44 -9.63 -11.13
N PRO A 12 25.38 -9.35 -12.02
CA PRO A 12 26.46 -8.44 -11.68
C PRO A 12 25.83 -7.13 -11.27
N LEU A 13 26.16 -6.67 -10.09
CA LEU A 13 25.84 -5.33 -9.65
C LEU A 13 26.34 -4.39 -10.75
N PRO A 14 25.51 -3.50 -11.28
CA PRO A 14 26.01 -2.49 -12.16
C PRO A 14 26.95 -1.62 -11.36
N LEU A 15 28.23 -1.82 -11.60
CA LEU A 15 29.29 -0.96 -11.10
C LEU A 15 29.06 0.44 -11.67
N GLY A 16 28.70 1.33 -10.78
CA GLY A 16 28.69 2.73 -10.81
C GLY A 16 28.95 3.47 -12.12
N GLY A 17 27.98 4.18 -12.49
CA GLY A 17 28.13 5.43 -13.20
C GLY A 17 27.43 6.49 -12.40
N ASP A 18 28.14 7.49 -12.06
CA ASP A 18 27.74 8.81 -11.66
C ASP A 18 26.32 8.97 -11.04
N GLY A 19 26.32 9.09 -9.75
CA GLY A 19 25.11 9.26 -8.97
C GLY A 19 24.63 8.00 -8.28
N GLY A 20 25.53 7.11 -7.94
CA GLY A 20 25.50 5.97 -7.02
C GLY A 20 24.14 5.48 -6.55
N GLY A 21 23.24 5.16 -7.47
CA GLY A 21 21.97 4.57 -7.12
C GLY A 21 22.18 3.12 -6.72
N VAL A 22 22.16 2.81 -5.43
CA VAL A 22 22.04 1.45 -4.96
C VAL A 22 20.75 0.88 -5.54
N VAL A 23 20.87 -0.17 -6.33
CA VAL A 23 19.69 -0.85 -6.88
C VAL A 23 19.13 -1.75 -5.80
N ALA A 24 18.01 -1.36 -5.22
CA ALA A 24 17.32 -2.12 -4.20
C ALA A 24 16.19 -2.95 -4.83
N ARG A 25 15.84 -4.08 -4.21
CA ARG A 25 14.63 -4.81 -4.58
C ARG A 25 13.40 -4.01 -4.18
N LEU A 26 12.34 -4.12 -4.96
CA LEU A 26 11.12 -3.38 -4.73
C LEU A 26 10.51 -3.65 -3.34
N ASP A 27 10.43 -4.90 -2.92
CA ASP A 27 9.93 -5.29 -1.60
C ASP A 27 10.75 -4.67 -0.47
N LYS A 28 12.05 -4.68 -0.62
CA LYS A 28 12.99 -4.11 0.35
C LYS A 28 12.90 -2.58 0.38
N TRP A 29 12.83 -1.95 -0.79
CA TRP A 29 12.67 -0.51 -0.89
C TRP A 29 11.35 -0.02 -0.29
N LEU A 30 10.23 -0.70 -0.57
CA LEU A 30 8.92 -0.37 -0.01
C LEU A 30 8.89 -0.45 1.52
N TRP A 31 9.56 -1.44 2.07
CA TRP A 31 9.74 -1.53 3.53
C TRP A 31 10.67 -0.44 4.06
N ALA A 32 11.81 -0.22 3.41
CA ALA A 32 12.80 0.77 3.82
C ALA A 32 12.24 2.20 3.76
N ALA A 33 11.44 2.52 2.75
CA ALA A 33 10.74 3.79 2.60
C ALA A 33 9.52 3.94 3.54
N ARG A 34 9.29 2.98 4.45
CA ARG A 34 8.18 2.99 5.41
C ARG A 34 6.79 3.01 4.79
N ILE A 35 6.65 2.65 3.55
CA ILE A 35 5.36 2.51 2.87
C ILE A 35 4.61 1.30 3.41
N PHE A 36 5.33 0.22 3.69
CA PHE A 36 4.81 -0.97 4.36
C PHE A 36 5.52 -1.22 5.69
N LYS A 37 4.79 -1.78 6.61
CA LYS A 37 5.28 -2.06 7.96
C LYS A 37 6.36 -3.14 7.98
N THR A 38 6.22 -4.17 7.16
CA THR A 38 7.15 -5.27 7.04
C THR A 38 7.47 -5.58 5.59
N ARG A 39 8.62 -6.20 5.35
CA ARG A 39 9.05 -6.64 4.04
C ARG A 39 8.14 -7.73 3.46
N SER A 40 7.66 -8.61 4.31
CA SER A 40 6.70 -9.67 3.93
C SER A 40 5.40 -9.09 3.38
N ILE A 41 4.85 -8.07 4.04
CA ILE A 41 3.65 -7.37 3.59
C ILE A 41 3.90 -6.69 2.25
N ALA A 42 5.06 -6.07 2.06
CA ALA A 42 5.44 -5.45 0.80
C ALA A 42 5.53 -6.49 -0.33
N ALA A 43 6.15 -7.63 -0.08
CA ALA A 43 6.23 -8.72 -1.04
C ALA A 43 4.85 -9.27 -1.42
N ASP A 44 3.98 -9.49 -0.44
CA ASP A 44 2.61 -9.95 -0.67
C ASP A 44 1.78 -8.93 -1.47
N ALA A 45 1.95 -7.64 -1.19
CA ALA A 45 1.30 -6.59 -1.95
C ALA A 45 1.72 -6.60 -3.43
N CYS A 46 2.99 -6.84 -3.70
CA CYS A 46 3.49 -7.00 -5.08
C CYS A 46 2.91 -8.25 -5.75
N LYS A 47 2.88 -9.38 -5.06
CA LYS A 47 2.30 -10.63 -5.57
C LYS A 47 0.81 -10.52 -5.86
N ASN A 48 0.09 -9.77 -5.05
CA ASN A 48 -1.35 -9.55 -5.20
C ASN A 48 -1.70 -8.46 -6.23
N GLY A 49 -0.71 -7.92 -6.93
CA GLY A 49 -0.92 -6.87 -7.93
C GLY A 49 -1.33 -5.52 -7.36
N ARG A 50 -1.11 -5.29 -6.07
CA ARG A 50 -1.39 -4.00 -5.42
C ARG A 50 -0.32 -2.96 -5.65
N VAL A 51 0.86 -3.39 -6.07
CA VAL A 51 1.98 -2.53 -6.43
C VAL A 51 2.18 -2.60 -7.93
N THR A 52 2.11 -1.46 -8.58
CA THR A 52 2.28 -1.35 -10.02
C THR A 52 3.31 -0.27 -10.35
N MET A 53 3.98 -0.44 -11.46
CA MET A 53 4.88 0.57 -12.04
C MET A 53 4.51 0.72 -13.51
N ASN A 54 4.36 1.96 -13.96
CA ASN A 54 3.93 2.24 -15.35
C ASN A 54 2.62 1.53 -15.75
N GLY A 55 1.70 1.33 -14.79
CA GLY A 55 0.43 0.66 -15.01
C GLY A 55 0.50 -0.87 -15.07
N VAL A 56 1.68 -1.45 -14.87
CA VAL A 56 1.90 -2.91 -14.90
C VAL A 56 2.21 -3.41 -13.49
N SER A 57 1.60 -4.54 -13.14
CA SER A 57 1.91 -5.24 -11.90
C SER A 57 3.35 -5.73 -11.90
N VAL A 58 4.06 -5.52 -10.81
CA VAL A 58 5.49 -5.82 -10.69
C VAL A 58 5.76 -6.88 -9.62
N LYS A 59 6.80 -7.65 -9.86
CA LYS A 59 7.27 -8.66 -8.90
C LYS A 59 8.02 -8.01 -7.74
N PRO A 60 7.97 -8.59 -6.52
CA PRO A 60 8.69 -8.04 -5.37
C PRO A 60 10.20 -8.04 -5.53
N SER A 61 10.73 -8.93 -6.34
CA SER A 61 12.17 -9.02 -6.63
C SER A 61 12.67 -8.02 -7.68
N ARG A 62 11.76 -7.27 -8.31
CA ARG A 62 12.14 -6.29 -9.32
C ARG A 62 13.07 -5.21 -8.71
N PRO A 63 14.19 -4.87 -9.37
CA PRO A 63 15.02 -3.76 -8.95
C PRO A 63 14.31 -2.42 -9.21
N VAL A 64 14.45 -1.51 -8.28
CA VAL A 64 13.94 -0.13 -8.41
C VAL A 64 15.07 0.81 -8.82
N LYS A 65 14.73 1.81 -9.60
CA LYS A 65 15.66 2.84 -10.07
C LYS A 65 15.15 4.22 -9.67
N VAL A 66 16.08 5.14 -9.50
CA VAL A 66 15.76 6.55 -9.27
C VAL A 66 15.01 7.12 -10.47
N GLY A 67 13.96 7.87 -10.20
CA GLY A 67 13.08 8.47 -11.22
C GLY A 67 11.89 7.63 -11.63
N GLU A 68 11.81 6.38 -11.21
CA GLU A 68 10.62 5.53 -11.42
C GLU A 68 9.49 5.92 -10.47
N THR A 69 8.27 5.77 -10.92
CA THR A 69 7.08 6.00 -10.10
C THR A 69 6.43 4.67 -9.73
N VAL A 70 6.21 4.48 -8.45
CA VAL A 70 5.55 3.29 -7.91
C VAL A 70 4.13 3.66 -7.48
N HIS A 71 3.16 2.90 -7.93
CA HIS A 71 1.77 3.04 -7.52
C HIS A 71 1.43 1.93 -6.53
N VAL A 72 0.97 2.31 -5.36
CA VAL A 72 0.59 1.40 -4.29
C VAL A 72 -0.91 1.50 -4.04
N LYS A 73 -1.63 0.44 -4.35
CA LYS A 73 -3.08 0.37 -4.14
C LYS A 73 -3.37 -0.02 -2.70
N LYS A 74 -3.86 0.94 -1.93
CA LYS A 74 -4.43 0.73 -0.60
C LYS A 74 -5.89 1.19 -0.66
N PRO A 75 -6.85 0.27 -0.87
CA PRO A 75 -8.25 0.69 -1.01
C PRO A 75 -8.71 1.59 0.14
N PRO A 76 -9.46 2.65 -0.13
CA PRO A 76 -10.04 3.06 -1.41
C PRO A 76 -9.09 3.87 -2.32
N VAL A 77 -7.86 4.10 -1.91
CA VAL A 77 -6.91 5.05 -2.53
C VAL A 77 -5.74 4.33 -3.16
N THR A 78 -5.26 4.87 -4.27
CA THR A 78 -3.98 4.48 -4.87
C THR A 78 -2.97 5.60 -4.67
N TYR A 79 -1.91 5.31 -3.93
CA TYR A 79 -0.82 6.25 -3.70
C TYR A 79 0.22 6.13 -4.80
N SER A 80 0.77 7.25 -5.22
CA SER A 80 1.84 7.31 -6.20
C SER A 80 3.07 7.94 -5.58
N PHE A 81 4.20 7.23 -5.66
CA PHE A 81 5.47 7.67 -5.11
C PHE A 81 6.55 7.66 -6.19
N LYS A 82 7.19 8.81 -6.38
CA LYS A 82 8.34 8.90 -7.26
C LYS A 82 9.62 8.60 -6.47
N ILE A 83 10.42 7.68 -6.96
CA ILE A 83 11.65 7.25 -6.32
C ILE A 83 12.73 8.31 -6.53
N LEU A 84 13.20 8.92 -5.46
CA LEU A 84 14.30 9.87 -5.48
C LEU A 84 15.63 9.22 -5.11
N LYS A 85 15.57 8.24 -4.20
CA LYS A 85 16.75 7.52 -3.73
C LYS A 85 16.43 6.05 -3.49
N CYS A 86 17.29 5.18 -3.98
CA CYS A 86 17.18 3.76 -3.68
C CYS A 86 17.91 3.46 -2.37
N ILE A 87 17.21 2.85 -1.43
CA ILE A 87 17.72 2.47 -0.13
C ILE A 87 17.42 1.01 0.16
N GLU A 88 18.29 0.37 0.90
CA GLU A 88 18.10 -1.01 1.34
C GLU A 88 17.80 -1.15 2.84
N GLN A 89 18.06 -0.11 3.59
CA GLN A 89 17.85 -0.08 5.03
C GLN A 89 16.71 0.85 5.39
N ARG A 90 15.97 0.46 6.39
CA ARG A 90 14.87 1.28 6.89
C ARG A 90 15.42 2.54 7.57
N VAL A 91 14.94 3.68 7.12
CA VAL A 91 15.34 5.00 7.62
C VAL A 91 14.26 5.62 8.49
N GLY A 92 14.66 6.63 9.26
CA GLY A 92 13.72 7.42 10.03
C GLY A 92 12.75 8.22 9.16
N ALA A 93 11.58 8.54 9.71
CA ALA A 93 10.55 9.29 9.00
C ALA A 93 11.02 10.66 8.48
N LYS A 94 12.00 11.25 9.12
CA LYS A 94 12.57 12.55 8.74
C LYS A 94 13.29 12.52 7.38
N LEU A 95 13.81 11.36 6.99
CA LEU A 95 14.54 11.19 5.73
C LEU A 95 13.64 10.78 4.55
N LEU A 96 12.38 10.51 4.78
CA LEU A 96 11.45 10.08 3.74
C LEU A 96 11.33 11.06 2.56
N PRO A 97 11.29 12.37 2.76
CA PRO A 97 11.23 13.33 1.66
C PRO A 97 12.44 13.27 0.71
N GLU A 98 13.58 12.78 1.19
CA GLU A 98 14.78 12.57 0.37
C GLU A 98 14.75 11.27 -0.44
N ILE A 99 13.92 10.32 -0.01
CA ILE A 99 13.86 8.98 -0.56
C ILE A 99 12.81 8.86 -1.66
N TYR A 100 11.67 9.46 -1.43
CA TYR A 100 10.59 9.50 -2.41
C TYR A 100 9.79 10.81 -2.33
N GLU A 101 9.19 11.15 -3.43
CA GLU A 101 8.23 12.24 -3.53
C GLU A 101 6.82 11.67 -3.68
N ASN A 102 5.90 12.17 -2.89
CA ASN A 102 4.50 11.79 -3.00
C ASN A 102 3.85 12.55 -4.16
N VAL A 103 3.61 11.85 -5.24
CA VAL A 103 2.98 12.39 -6.46
C VAL A 103 1.54 11.87 -6.63
N THR A 104 0.90 11.49 -5.54
CA THR A 104 -0.47 11.00 -5.53
C THR A 104 -1.44 12.06 -6.05
N ASP A 105 -2.35 11.66 -6.94
CA ASP A 105 -3.39 12.54 -7.46
C ASP A 105 -4.28 13.05 -6.31
N PRO A 106 -4.56 14.36 -6.22
CA PRO A 106 -5.47 14.93 -5.23
C PRO A 106 -6.85 14.26 -5.18
N LYS A 107 -7.34 13.78 -6.30
CA LYS A 107 -8.60 13.02 -6.36
C LYS A 107 -8.61 11.77 -5.47
N GLN A 108 -7.44 11.17 -5.28
CA GLN A 108 -7.31 10.00 -4.39
C GLN A 108 -7.55 10.38 -2.93
N TYR A 109 -7.14 11.56 -2.53
CA TYR A 109 -7.38 12.06 -1.18
C TYR A 109 -8.86 12.42 -0.97
N GLU A 110 -9.52 12.96 -1.98
CA GLU A 110 -10.97 13.19 -1.95
C GLU A 110 -11.75 11.89 -1.74
N LEU A 111 -11.35 10.82 -2.43
CA LEU A 111 -11.94 9.49 -2.24
C LEU A 111 -11.73 8.98 -0.81
N LEU A 112 -10.57 9.25 -0.22
CA LEU A 112 -10.28 8.87 1.16
C LEU A 112 -11.19 9.62 2.14
N GLU A 113 -11.37 10.90 1.95
CA GLU A 113 -12.27 11.71 2.76
C GLU A 113 -13.73 11.28 2.61
N MET A 114 -14.17 11.03 1.38
CA MET A 114 -15.50 10.50 1.12
C MET A 114 -15.75 9.17 1.84
N SER A 115 -14.76 8.29 1.84
CA SER A 115 -14.87 7.01 2.54
C SER A 115 -14.94 7.17 4.06
N ARG A 116 -14.32 8.20 4.59
CA ARG A 116 -14.42 8.54 6.02
C ARG A 116 -15.78 9.10 6.39
N ILE A 117 -16.32 9.97 5.54
CA ILE A 117 -17.62 10.61 5.75
C ILE A 117 -18.75 9.59 5.59
N SER A 118 -18.64 8.66 4.67
CA SER A 118 -19.65 7.62 4.44
C SER A 118 -19.75 6.56 5.54
N GLY A 119 -18.97 6.71 6.61
CA GLY A 119 -19.02 5.80 7.75
C GLY A 119 -18.56 4.38 7.44
N PHE A 120 -17.72 4.24 6.45
CA PHE A 120 -17.09 2.95 6.16
C PHE A 120 -16.20 2.55 7.33
N VAL A 121 -16.74 1.72 8.20
CA VAL A 121 -16.01 1.21 9.35
C VAL A 121 -14.97 0.21 8.84
N ASP A 122 -13.73 0.68 8.75
CA ASP A 122 -12.60 -0.21 8.50
C ASP A 122 -12.42 -1.10 9.72
N ARG A 123 -12.84 -2.35 9.57
CA ARG A 123 -12.65 -3.34 10.62
C ARG A 123 -11.21 -3.81 10.63
N ALA A 124 -10.62 -3.75 11.79
CA ALA A 124 -9.31 -4.34 12.01
C ALA A 124 -9.33 -5.83 11.62
N ARG A 125 -8.35 -6.23 10.83
CA ARG A 125 -8.19 -7.65 10.46
C ARG A 125 -8.03 -8.50 11.72
N GLY A 126 -8.70 -9.62 11.77
CA GLY A 126 -8.60 -10.58 12.87
C GLY A 126 -9.68 -10.46 13.94
N THR A 127 -10.59 -9.51 13.83
CA THR A 127 -11.70 -9.38 14.79
C THR A 127 -12.84 -10.38 14.55
N GLY A 128 -12.74 -11.20 13.52
CA GLY A 128 -13.73 -12.22 13.23
C GLY A 128 -15.11 -11.69 12.89
N ARG A 129 -16.11 -12.55 13.05
CA ARG A 129 -17.50 -12.17 12.81
C ARG A 129 -17.97 -11.13 13.83
N PRO A 130 -18.73 -10.09 13.40
CA PRO A 130 -19.30 -9.10 14.31
C PRO A 130 -20.05 -9.74 15.47
N THR A 131 -19.79 -9.27 16.66
CA THR A 131 -20.58 -9.65 17.80
C THR A 131 -22.00 -9.08 17.65
N LYS A 132 -22.94 -9.64 18.39
CA LYS A 132 -24.32 -9.17 18.38
C LYS A 132 -24.41 -7.67 18.77
N LYS A 133 -23.54 -7.24 19.66
CA LYS A 133 -23.43 -5.83 20.07
C LYS A 133 -22.93 -4.95 18.93
N ASP A 134 -21.88 -5.39 18.23
CA ASP A 134 -21.31 -4.64 17.10
C ASP A 134 -22.29 -4.52 15.95
N ARG A 135 -23.07 -5.58 15.69
CA ARG A 135 -24.09 -5.57 14.66
C ARG A 135 -25.18 -4.54 14.98
N ARG A 136 -25.64 -4.45 16.22
CA ARG A 136 -26.64 -3.46 16.65
C ARG A 136 -26.10 -2.04 16.54
N ALA A 137 -24.85 -1.82 16.90
CA ALA A 137 -24.19 -0.52 16.76
C ALA A 137 -24.08 -0.12 15.29
N MET A 138 -23.77 -1.06 14.40
CA MET A 138 -23.72 -0.80 12.96
C MET A 138 -25.08 -0.56 12.36
N GLU A 139 -26.11 -1.26 12.80
CA GLU A 139 -27.49 -1.05 12.37
C GLU A 139 -27.99 0.34 12.77
N ALA A 140 -27.63 0.82 13.95
CA ALA A 140 -27.95 2.16 14.40
C ALA A 140 -27.28 3.26 13.54
N PHE A 141 -26.10 2.97 12.99
CA PHE A 141 -25.39 3.89 12.09
C PHE A 141 -25.83 3.81 10.64
N THR A 142 -26.22 2.63 10.19
CA THR A 142 -26.63 2.39 8.81
C THR A 142 -28.14 2.46 8.63
N ALA A 143 -28.88 2.40 9.73
CA ALA A 143 -30.30 2.66 9.66
C ALA A 143 -30.47 4.06 9.06
N PRO A 144 -31.05 4.15 7.88
CA PRO A 144 -31.40 5.45 7.37
C PRO A 144 -32.23 6.12 8.44
N VAL A 145 -31.91 7.34 8.76
CA VAL A 145 -32.75 8.18 9.60
C VAL A 145 -34.00 8.51 8.78
N PHE A 146 -34.65 7.48 8.33
CA PHE A 146 -36.04 7.64 7.92
C PHE A 146 -36.77 7.82 9.21
N PHE A 147 -37.34 8.95 9.35
CA PHE A 147 -38.41 9.15 10.25
C PHE A 147 -39.40 8.05 9.91
N ASP A 148 -39.45 7.05 10.73
CA ASP A 148 -40.43 6.01 10.54
C ASP A 148 -41.77 6.72 10.46
N ASP A 149 -42.37 6.68 9.29
CA ASP A 149 -43.71 7.21 9.09
C ASP A 149 -44.71 6.55 10.04
N ASP A 150 -44.28 5.45 10.64
CA ASP A 150 -45.00 4.73 11.66
C ASP A 150 -45.23 5.55 12.94
N ASP A 151 -44.36 6.50 13.24
CA ASP A 151 -44.59 7.41 14.39
C ASP A 151 -45.76 8.36 14.17
N TRP A 152 -46.23 8.45 12.95
CA TRP A 152 -47.39 9.29 12.61
C TRP A 152 -48.72 8.57 12.70
N GLU A 153 -48.71 7.26 12.79
CA GLU A 153 -49.89 6.44 12.84
C GLU A 153 -50.43 6.22 14.27
N ASP A 154 -49.66 6.61 15.26
CA ASP A 154 -50.02 6.40 16.68
C ASP A 154 -50.92 7.50 17.27
N GLU A 155 -51.47 8.30 16.44
CA GLU A 155 -52.44 9.27 16.88
C GLU A 155 -53.88 8.80 16.63
#